data_f1f33c66e70a31b91ec46c17a8539969
#
_entry.id   f1f33c66e70a31b91ec46c17a8539969
#
_cell.length_a   1.000
_cell.length_b   1.000
_cell.length_c   1.000
_cell.angle_alpha   90.00
_cell.angle_beta   90.00
_cell.angle_gamma   90.00
#
_symmetry.space_group_name_H-M   'P 1'
#
loop_
_entity.id
_entity.type
_entity.pdbx_description
1 polymer ?
#
loop_
_entity_poly.entity_id
_entity_poly.type
_entity_poly.pdbx_seq_one_letter_code
_entity_poly.pdbx_strand_id
1 'polypeptide(L)'
;MADVAVIVPTLRRPESLERALRSLFAQTGVADRVSAIVVVDNDPVGTAAAIVEALLPQSPWSLTYVHAPRPGVATARNAGLAATEAPLIAFLDDDEAASPGWLAALLKARETTGADAVFGPITGQAPDAAAWLKPWLERFFGREGPTRTQVIDHPFGCGNSLMV
;
A
#
# COMPACT_ATOMS: atom_id res chain seq x y z
N MET A 1 15.19 -10.75 -9.85
CA MET A 1 15.47 -11.03 -8.43
C MET A 1 14.43 -10.23 -7.65
N ALA A 2 13.74 -10.88 -6.69
CA ALA A 2 12.72 -10.19 -5.90
C ALA A 2 13.39 -9.14 -5.01
N ASP A 3 13.02 -7.89 -5.19
CA ASP A 3 13.69 -6.72 -4.61
C ASP A 3 12.71 -5.73 -3.95
N VAL A 4 11.41 -6.01 -3.96
CA VAL A 4 10.38 -5.11 -3.41
C VAL A 4 9.62 -5.80 -2.30
N ALA A 5 9.48 -5.17 -1.14
CA ALA A 5 8.47 -5.51 -0.16
C ALA A 5 7.32 -4.49 -0.18
N VAL A 6 6.08 -4.98 -0.05
CA VAL A 6 4.91 -4.11 0.09
C VAL A 6 4.49 -4.11 1.55
N ILE A 7 4.46 -2.94 2.19
CA ILE A 7 4.06 -2.79 3.59
C ILE A 7 2.63 -2.21 3.65
N VAL A 8 1.75 -2.90 4.37
CA VAL A 8 0.35 -2.51 4.58
C VAL A 8 0.12 -2.32 6.08
N PRO A 9 0.20 -1.08 6.60
CA PRO A 9 -0.19 -0.81 7.98
C PRO A 9 -1.72 -0.85 8.10
N THR A 10 -2.24 -1.40 9.21
CA THR A 10 -3.68 -1.47 9.45
C THR A 10 -4.02 -1.25 10.92
N LEU A 11 -5.21 -0.72 11.17
CA LEU A 11 -5.75 -0.52 12.51
C LEU A 11 -7.28 -0.69 12.50
N ARG A 12 -7.78 -1.84 13.00
CA ARG A 12 -9.22 -2.13 13.19
C ARG A 12 -10.08 -1.99 11.93
N ARG A 13 -9.54 -2.35 10.77
CA ARG A 13 -10.22 -2.25 9.45
C ARG A 13 -10.12 -3.57 8.65
N PRO A 14 -10.62 -4.69 9.18
CA PRO A 14 -10.42 -6.00 8.54
C PRO A 14 -10.96 -6.08 7.12
N GLU A 15 -12.14 -5.51 6.85
CA GLU A 15 -12.76 -5.54 5.51
C GLU A 15 -11.99 -4.68 4.50
N SER A 16 -11.49 -3.53 4.92
CA SER A 16 -10.65 -2.67 4.09
C SER A 16 -9.31 -3.33 3.79
N LEU A 17 -8.67 -3.90 4.82
CA LEU A 17 -7.44 -4.67 4.68
C LEU A 17 -7.60 -5.83 3.69
N GLU A 18 -8.73 -6.57 3.76
CA GLU A 18 -9.00 -7.64 2.81
C GLU A 18 -9.02 -7.13 1.37
N ARG A 19 -9.71 -6.01 1.11
CA ARG A 19 -9.73 -5.40 -0.23
C ARG A 19 -8.34 -4.97 -0.68
N ALA A 20 -7.56 -4.34 0.19
CA ALA A 20 -6.18 -3.94 -0.11
C ALA A 20 -5.32 -5.16 -0.47
N LEU A 21 -5.34 -6.22 0.33
CA LEU A 21 -4.58 -7.44 0.07
C LEU A 21 -5.00 -8.15 -1.22
N ARG A 22 -6.30 -8.27 -1.48
CA ARG A 22 -6.80 -8.85 -2.74
C ARG A 22 -6.38 -8.04 -3.96
N SER A 23 -6.31 -6.70 -3.84
CA SER A 23 -5.82 -5.84 -4.91
C SER A 23 -4.32 -6.01 -5.17
N LEU A 24 -3.55 -6.28 -4.10
CA LEU A 24 -2.13 -6.64 -4.23
C LEU A 24 -1.96 -8.00 -4.89
N PHE A 25 -2.76 -9.00 -4.53
CA PHE A 25 -2.68 -10.34 -5.16
C PHE A 25 -2.99 -10.31 -6.66
N ALA A 26 -3.74 -9.30 -7.11
CA ALA A 26 -4.09 -9.10 -8.51
C ALA A 26 -3.05 -8.26 -9.31
N GLN A 27 -1.89 -7.93 -8.71
CA GLN A 27 -0.87 -7.17 -9.42
C GLN A 27 -0.29 -7.95 -10.60
N THR A 28 -0.03 -7.25 -11.70
CA THR A 28 0.50 -7.82 -12.94
C THR A 28 1.86 -7.22 -13.30
N GLY A 29 2.70 -8.00 -14.00
CA GLY A 29 3.99 -7.54 -14.48
C GLY A 29 5.08 -7.43 -13.39
N VAL A 30 4.84 -7.97 -12.20
CA VAL A 30 5.75 -7.88 -11.04
C VAL A 30 5.97 -9.21 -10.32
N ALA A 31 5.61 -10.34 -10.94
CA ALA A 31 5.67 -11.65 -10.29
C ALA A 31 7.04 -11.98 -9.67
N ASP A 32 8.13 -11.63 -10.37
CA ASP A 32 9.50 -11.91 -9.95
C ASP A 32 10.15 -10.74 -9.17
N ARG A 33 9.40 -9.68 -8.90
CA ARG A 33 9.90 -8.47 -8.25
C ARG A 33 9.50 -8.39 -6.78
N VAL A 34 8.32 -8.93 -6.41
CA VAL A 34 7.82 -8.86 -5.03
C VAL A 34 8.43 -9.96 -4.18
N SER A 35 9.14 -9.58 -3.11
CA SER A 35 9.73 -10.49 -2.14
C SER A 35 8.73 -10.89 -1.05
N ALA A 36 7.95 -9.92 -0.56
CA ALA A 36 6.96 -10.13 0.48
C ALA A 36 5.89 -9.04 0.51
N ILE A 37 4.73 -9.38 1.06
CA ILE A 37 3.73 -8.44 1.56
C ILE A 37 3.78 -8.52 3.09
N VAL A 38 4.00 -7.38 3.75
CA VAL A 38 4.12 -7.27 5.20
C VAL A 38 2.91 -6.51 5.73
N VAL A 39 1.99 -7.20 6.39
CA VAL A 39 0.85 -6.58 7.08
C VAL A 39 1.26 -6.23 8.50
N VAL A 40 1.13 -4.96 8.85
CA VAL A 40 1.47 -4.49 10.20
C VAL A 40 0.20 -4.10 10.93
N ASP A 41 -0.20 -4.93 11.88
CA ASP A 41 -1.37 -4.70 12.72
C ASP A 41 -1.00 -3.80 13.90
N ASN A 42 -1.48 -2.57 13.88
CA ASN A 42 -1.24 -1.57 14.91
C ASN A 42 -2.36 -1.54 15.98
N ASP A 43 -3.25 -2.54 15.98
CA ASP A 43 -4.24 -2.71 17.04
C ASP A 43 -3.61 -3.43 18.24
N PRO A 44 -3.75 -2.90 19.47
CA PRO A 44 -3.32 -3.60 20.67
C PRO A 44 -3.84 -5.03 20.82
N VAL A 45 -5.03 -5.32 20.25
CA VAL A 45 -5.67 -6.64 20.31
C VAL A 45 -5.28 -7.57 19.16
N GLY A 46 -4.71 -7.05 18.07
CA GLY A 46 -4.30 -7.87 16.94
C GLY A 46 -5.46 -8.31 16.02
N THR A 47 -6.37 -7.40 15.72
CA THR A 47 -7.63 -7.72 15.00
C THR A 47 -7.41 -8.15 13.54
N ALA A 48 -6.25 -7.89 12.93
CA ALA A 48 -5.95 -8.28 11.56
C ALA A 48 -5.43 -9.73 11.42
N ALA A 49 -5.04 -10.39 12.50
CA ALA A 49 -4.41 -11.72 12.45
C ALA A 49 -5.26 -12.75 11.70
N ALA A 50 -6.54 -12.86 12.05
CA ALA A 50 -7.45 -13.83 11.45
C ALA A 50 -7.65 -13.64 9.94
N ILE A 51 -7.70 -12.37 9.47
CA ILE A 51 -7.86 -12.08 8.04
C ILE A 51 -6.60 -12.43 7.27
N VAL A 52 -5.42 -12.12 7.83
CA VAL A 52 -4.13 -12.47 7.20
C VAL A 52 -3.98 -13.98 7.10
N GLU A 53 -4.30 -14.73 8.15
CA GLU A 53 -4.28 -16.21 8.15
C GLU A 53 -5.22 -16.79 7.08
N ALA A 54 -6.44 -16.28 6.96
CA ALA A 54 -7.41 -16.74 5.96
C ALA A 54 -6.97 -16.44 4.52
N LEU A 55 -6.20 -15.38 4.29
CA LEU A 55 -5.72 -14.99 2.97
C LEU A 55 -4.35 -15.58 2.61
N LEU A 56 -3.60 -16.10 3.57
CA LEU A 56 -2.28 -16.66 3.34
C LEU A 56 -2.23 -17.69 2.19
N PRO A 57 -3.16 -18.67 2.08
CA PRO A 57 -3.13 -19.65 0.99
C PRO A 57 -3.43 -19.07 -0.41
N GLN A 58 -3.94 -17.83 -0.47
CA GLN A 58 -4.33 -17.16 -1.72
C GLN A 58 -3.25 -16.19 -2.20
N SER A 59 -2.25 -15.89 -1.36
CA SER A 59 -1.21 -14.94 -1.70
C SER A 59 -0.22 -15.54 -2.71
N PRO A 60 0.07 -14.83 -3.82
CA PRO A 60 1.09 -15.25 -4.78
C PRO A 60 2.53 -15.04 -4.28
N TRP A 61 2.70 -14.33 -3.17
CA TRP A 61 3.99 -14.00 -2.55
C TRP A 61 3.98 -14.34 -1.06
N SER A 62 5.14 -14.26 -0.43
CA SER A 62 5.23 -14.36 1.03
C SER A 62 4.34 -13.31 1.68
N LEU A 63 3.39 -13.73 2.53
CA LEU A 63 2.53 -12.85 3.31
C LEU A 63 2.92 -12.95 4.77
N THR A 64 3.44 -11.87 5.35
CA THR A 64 3.96 -11.80 6.71
C THR A 64 3.05 -10.94 7.58
N TYR A 65 2.68 -11.44 8.75
CA TYR A 65 1.95 -10.69 9.76
C TYR A 65 2.91 -10.18 10.84
N VAL A 66 2.82 -8.90 11.15
CA VAL A 66 3.59 -8.23 12.21
C VAL A 66 2.63 -7.56 13.18
N HIS A 67 2.65 -7.95 14.45
CA HIS A 67 1.88 -7.28 15.50
C HIS A 67 2.69 -6.15 16.11
N ALA A 68 2.23 -4.92 15.96
CA ALA A 68 2.85 -3.70 16.48
C ALA A 68 1.86 -2.97 17.41
N PRO A 69 1.63 -3.46 18.65
CA PRO A 69 0.52 -3.01 19.51
C PRO A 69 0.67 -1.57 20.03
N ARG A 70 1.85 -0.97 19.90
CA ARG A 70 2.06 0.43 20.28
C ARG A 70 1.44 1.35 19.22
N PRO A 71 0.40 2.13 19.56
CA PRO A 71 -0.31 2.94 18.58
C PRO A 71 0.56 3.99 17.90
N GLY A 72 0.30 4.21 16.63
CA GLY A 72 0.92 5.26 15.82
C GLY A 72 1.31 4.79 14.42
N VAL A 73 0.91 5.54 13.41
CA VAL A 73 1.17 5.21 12.00
C VAL A 73 2.67 5.09 11.70
N ALA A 74 3.50 5.96 12.28
CA ALA A 74 4.96 5.87 12.15
C ALA A 74 5.50 4.61 12.83
N THR A 75 4.95 4.23 14.00
CA THR A 75 5.32 2.99 14.70
C THR A 75 5.03 1.77 13.83
N ALA A 76 3.84 1.73 13.22
CA ALA A 76 3.46 0.66 12.31
C ALA A 76 4.39 0.56 11.10
N ARG A 77 4.64 1.69 10.42
CA ARG A 77 5.54 1.71 9.26
C ARG A 77 6.97 1.29 9.61
N ASN A 78 7.50 1.76 10.74
CA ASN A 78 8.83 1.35 11.21
C ASN A 78 8.89 -0.14 11.57
N ALA A 79 7.83 -0.72 12.14
CA ALA A 79 7.77 -2.16 12.39
C ALA A 79 7.75 -2.95 11.08
N GLY A 80 7.05 -2.46 10.06
CA GLY A 80 7.07 -3.04 8.71
C GLY A 80 8.45 -3.00 8.06
N LEU A 81 9.14 -1.86 8.16
CA LEU A 81 10.51 -1.70 7.66
C LEU A 81 11.47 -2.67 8.36
N ALA A 82 11.34 -2.85 9.67
CA ALA A 82 12.17 -3.79 10.43
C ALA A 82 11.90 -5.27 10.11
N ALA A 83 10.78 -5.57 9.46
CA ALA A 83 10.37 -6.94 9.11
C ALA A 83 10.81 -7.38 7.70
N THR A 84 11.56 -6.57 6.98
CA THR A 84 12.05 -6.88 5.64
C THR A 84 13.46 -6.33 5.41
N GLU A 85 14.22 -7.01 4.56
CA GLU A 85 15.53 -6.56 4.07
C GLU A 85 15.47 -6.16 2.58
N ALA A 86 14.27 -6.04 2.03
CA ALA A 86 14.10 -5.66 0.63
C ALA A 86 14.67 -4.26 0.38
N PRO A 87 15.46 -4.04 -0.69
CA PRO A 87 16.05 -2.74 -1.00
C PRO A 87 15.01 -1.70 -1.47
N LEU A 88 13.83 -2.14 -1.84
CA LEU A 88 12.73 -1.27 -2.26
C LEU A 88 11.49 -1.56 -1.40
N ILE A 89 10.89 -0.50 -0.90
CA ILE A 89 9.69 -0.57 -0.08
C ILE A 89 8.55 0.16 -0.78
N ALA A 90 7.47 -0.55 -1.05
CA ALA A 90 6.21 0.07 -1.45
C ALA A 90 5.26 0.14 -0.25
N PHE A 91 4.58 1.26 -0.08
CA PHE A 91 3.52 1.41 0.91
C PHE A 91 2.16 1.47 0.23
N LEU A 92 1.20 0.74 0.78
CA LEU A 92 -0.22 0.82 0.44
C LEU A 92 -1.01 0.93 1.75
N ASP A 93 -1.85 1.94 1.90
CA ASP A 93 -2.69 2.07 3.10
C ASP A 93 -3.86 1.05 3.04
N ASP A 94 -4.34 0.60 4.20
CA ASP A 94 -5.35 -0.46 4.32
C ASP A 94 -6.74 -0.09 3.77
N ASP A 95 -6.99 1.19 3.53
CA ASP A 95 -8.22 1.72 2.93
C ASP A 95 -8.07 2.06 1.43
N GLU A 96 -6.94 1.73 0.84
CA GLU A 96 -6.67 1.86 -0.60
C GLU A 96 -6.81 0.51 -1.33
N ALA A 97 -7.03 0.57 -2.65
CA ALA A 97 -6.99 -0.60 -3.53
C ALA A 97 -6.10 -0.28 -4.73
N ALA A 98 -5.06 -1.08 -4.90
CA ALA A 98 -4.10 -0.92 -5.99
C ALA A 98 -4.70 -1.36 -7.33
N SER A 99 -4.56 -0.57 -8.39
CA SER A 99 -4.88 -1.03 -9.74
C SER A 99 -3.93 -2.17 -10.17
N PRO A 100 -4.31 -3.06 -11.10
CA PRO A 100 -3.48 -4.22 -11.46
C PRO A 100 -2.05 -3.90 -11.93
N GLY A 101 -1.80 -2.72 -12.45
CA GLY A 101 -0.47 -2.26 -12.88
C GLY A 101 0.21 -1.27 -11.93
N TRP A 102 -0.33 -1.07 -10.72
CA TRP A 102 0.14 -0.07 -9.77
C TRP A 102 1.63 -0.20 -9.45
N LEU A 103 2.05 -1.36 -8.97
CA LEU A 103 3.44 -1.57 -8.57
C LEU A 103 4.40 -1.53 -9.77
N ALA A 104 3.98 -2.08 -10.92
CA ALA A 104 4.76 -2.00 -12.15
C ALA A 104 4.98 -0.55 -12.61
N ALA A 105 3.97 0.31 -12.46
CA ALA A 105 4.09 1.73 -12.80
C ALA A 105 5.06 2.48 -11.87
N LEU A 106 5.01 2.23 -10.55
CA LEU A 106 5.95 2.83 -9.59
C LEU A 106 7.39 2.38 -9.87
N LEU A 107 7.62 1.10 -10.09
CA LEU A 107 8.92 0.55 -10.43
C LEU A 107 9.47 1.14 -11.72
N LYS A 108 8.64 1.21 -12.77
CA LYS A 108 9.03 1.83 -14.05
C LYS A 108 9.37 3.30 -13.90
N ALA A 109 8.60 4.05 -13.13
CA ALA A 109 8.87 5.46 -12.86
C ALA A 109 10.22 5.63 -12.16
N ARG A 110 10.51 4.82 -11.13
CA ARG A 110 11.81 4.80 -10.45
C ARG A 110 12.95 4.45 -11.39
N GLU A 111 12.83 3.38 -12.15
CA GLU A 111 13.86 2.93 -13.10
C GLU A 111 14.17 3.98 -14.18
N THR A 112 13.14 4.71 -14.62
CA THR A 112 13.28 5.75 -15.65
C THR A 112 13.90 7.04 -15.11
N THR A 113 13.61 7.40 -13.86
CA THR A 113 13.99 8.69 -13.27
C THR A 113 15.21 8.60 -12.36
N GLY A 114 15.52 7.41 -11.81
CA GLY A 114 16.52 7.22 -10.76
C GLY A 114 16.12 7.83 -9.42
N ALA A 115 14.85 8.15 -9.22
CA ALA A 115 14.37 8.77 -7.98
C ALA A 115 14.44 7.82 -6.79
N ASP A 116 14.82 8.32 -5.62
CA ASP A 116 14.83 7.56 -4.36
C ASP A 116 13.43 7.33 -3.80
N ALA A 117 12.47 8.19 -4.16
CA ALA A 117 11.06 8.05 -3.81
C ALA A 117 10.14 8.37 -5.00
N VAL A 118 9.13 7.55 -5.20
CA VAL A 118 8.09 7.71 -6.22
C VAL A 118 6.73 7.68 -5.55
N PHE A 119 5.83 8.58 -5.95
CA PHE A 119 4.46 8.68 -5.44
C PHE A 119 3.48 8.54 -6.60
N GLY A 120 2.41 7.78 -6.39
CA GLY A 120 1.32 7.63 -7.34
C GLY A 120 0.12 8.54 -7.01
N PRO A 121 -0.75 8.84 -7.99
CA PRO A 121 -2.01 9.50 -7.73
C PRO A 121 -2.99 8.56 -7.03
N ILE A 122 -3.92 9.12 -6.25
CA ILE A 122 -4.98 8.39 -5.55
C ILE A 122 -6.33 8.89 -6.07
N THR A 123 -7.15 8.00 -6.59
CA THR A 123 -8.54 8.31 -6.93
C THR A 123 -9.43 8.07 -5.72
N GLY A 124 -10.01 9.12 -5.19
CA GLY A 124 -10.95 9.02 -4.07
C GLY A 124 -12.24 8.31 -4.49
N GLN A 125 -12.81 7.53 -3.58
CA GLN A 125 -14.09 6.84 -3.78
C GLN A 125 -15.00 7.07 -2.57
N ALA A 126 -16.28 7.35 -2.83
CA ALA A 126 -17.30 7.57 -1.82
C ALA A 126 -18.63 6.91 -2.29
N PRO A 127 -18.67 5.55 -2.41
CA PRO A 127 -19.79 4.84 -3.05
C PRO A 127 -21.13 5.08 -2.33
N ASP A 128 -21.12 5.16 -1.00
CA ASP A 128 -22.32 5.29 -0.16
C ASP A 128 -22.72 6.75 0.11
N ALA A 129 -22.00 7.71 -0.45
CA ALA A 129 -22.30 9.12 -0.24
C ALA A 129 -23.52 9.55 -1.07
N ALA A 130 -24.31 10.48 -0.51
CA ALA A 130 -25.39 11.15 -1.25
C ALA A 130 -24.83 11.81 -2.53
N ALA A 131 -25.59 11.74 -3.62
CA ALA A 131 -25.15 12.18 -4.96
C ALA A 131 -24.57 13.60 -4.99
N TRP A 132 -25.11 14.52 -4.20
CA TRP A 132 -24.64 15.90 -4.12
C TRP A 132 -23.31 16.06 -3.37
N LEU A 133 -23.00 15.15 -2.43
CA LEU A 133 -21.80 15.18 -1.60
C LEU A 133 -20.65 14.37 -2.21
N LYS A 134 -20.98 13.35 -3.00
CA LYS A 134 -20.04 12.39 -3.57
C LYS A 134 -18.86 13.03 -4.31
N PRO A 135 -19.04 13.97 -5.26
CA PRO A 135 -17.91 14.58 -5.97
C PRO A 135 -16.94 15.33 -5.04
N TRP A 136 -17.47 15.94 -3.98
CA TRP A 136 -16.64 16.65 -3.00
C TRP A 136 -15.81 15.68 -2.16
N LEU A 137 -16.42 14.59 -1.68
CA LEU A 137 -15.71 13.55 -0.91
C LEU A 137 -14.66 12.83 -1.76
N GLU A 138 -14.98 12.49 -3.00
CA GLU A 138 -14.04 11.85 -3.92
C GLU A 138 -12.82 12.74 -4.18
N ARG A 139 -13.03 14.04 -4.35
CA ARG A 139 -11.93 15.00 -4.44
C ARG A 139 -11.15 15.15 -3.13
N PHE A 140 -11.83 15.11 -1.99
CA PHE A 140 -11.20 15.23 -0.68
C PHE A 140 -10.31 14.02 -0.35
N PHE A 141 -10.77 12.80 -0.66
CA PHE A 141 -10.01 11.57 -0.44
C PHE A 141 -8.98 11.30 -1.54
N GLY A 142 -9.17 11.88 -2.71
CA GLY A 142 -8.23 11.74 -3.82
C GLY A 142 -6.95 12.57 -3.64
N ARG A 143 -5.94 12.20 -4.42
CA ARG A 143 -4.69 12.97 -4.59
C ARG A 143 -4.38 12.99 -6.08
N GLU A 144 -4.75 14.06 -6.74
CA GLU A 144 -4.43 14.28 -8.14
C GLU A 144 -2.93 14.57 -8.27
N GLY A 145 -2.27 13.78 -9.09
CA GLY A 145 -0.88 14.00 -9.45
C GLY A 145 -0.75 14.81 -10.74
N PRO A 146 0.46 15.12 -11.16
CA PRO A 146 0.71 15.70 -12.47
C PRO A 146 0.26 14.73 -13.58
N THR A 147 -0.13 15.27 -14.75
CA THR A 147 -0.60 14.48 -15.90
C THR A 147 0.47 13.59 -16.54
N ARG A 148 1.72 13.76 -16.13
CA ARG A 148 2.89 12.95 -16.55
C ARG A 148 3.86 12.77 -15.39
N THR A 149 4.66 11.72 -15.43
CA THR A 149 5.76 11.51 -14.47
C THR A 149 6.74 12.68 -14.53
N GLN A 150 6.99 13.31 -13.40
CA GLN A 150 7.92 14.43 -13.24
C GLN A 150 8.40 14.54 -11.79
N VAL A 151 9.44 15.33 -11.58
CA VAL A 151 9.87 15.71 -10.24
C VAL A 151 8.79 16.57 -9.57
N ILE A 152 8.53 16.29 -8.31
CA ILE A 152 7.60 17.05 -7.46
C ILE A 152 8.37 17.68 -6.29
N ASP A 153 7.92 18.81 -5.81
CA ASP A 153 8.53 19.60 -4.74
C ASP A 153 8.01 19.23 -3.34
N HIS A 154 6.96 18.42 -3.27
CA HIS A 154 6.40 17.90 -2.02
C HIS A 154 5.79 16.52 -2.21
N PRO A 155 5.84 15.62 -1.21
CA PRO A 155 5.27 14.28 -1.31
C PRO A 155 3.75 14.30 -1.23
N PHE A 156 3.12 13.31 -1.88
CA PHE A 156 1.66 13.12 -1.83
C PHE A 156 1.17 12.29 -0.64
N GLY A 157 2.05 11.88 0.24
CA GLY A 157 1.78 10.97 1.35
C GLY A 157 2.43 9.59 1.13
N CYS A 158 2.42 8.75 2.15
CA CYS A 158 3.12 7.46 2.09
C CYS A 158 2.25 6.31 1.57
N GLY A 159 0.91 6.42 1.58
CA GLY A 159 0.01 5.30 1.27
C GLY A 159 0.14 4.75 -0.15
N ASN A 160 0.59 5.56 -1.10
CA ASN A 160 0.81 5.17 -2.49
C ASN A 160 2.21 5.61 -2.92
N SER A 161 3.22 4.86 -2.47
CA SER A 161 4.62 5.23 -2.70
C SER A 161 5.54 4.02 -2.86
N LEU A 162 6.70 4.25 -3.49
CA LEU A 162 7.84 3.34 -3.58
C LEU A 162 9.10 4.11 -3.17
N MET A 163 9.90 3.54 -2.29
CA MET A 163 11.09 4.16 -1.72
C MET A 163 12.28 3.19 -1.70
N VAL A 164 13.51 3.75 -1.67
CA VAL A 164 14.77 3.03 -1.43
C VAL A 164 15.05 2.96 0.04
#